data_8c70a4bc18459e8db22a03030ca0a78e
#
_entry.id   8c70a4bc18459e8db22a03030ca0a78e
#
_cell.length_a   1.000
_cell.length_b   1.000
_cell.length_c   1.000
_cell.angle_alpha   90.00
_cell.angle_beta   90.00
_cell.angle_gamma   90.00
#
_symmetry.space_group_name_H-M   'P 1'
#
loop_
_entity.id
_entity.type
_entity.pdbx_description
1 polymer ?
#
loop_
_entity_poly.entity_id
_entity_poly.type
_entity_poly.pdbx_seq_one_letter_code
_entity_poly.pdbx_strand_id
1 'polypeptide(L)'
;MRCILVIVMRFYKIISFMLLGLDDTDSPDGMCTTYLGALIADELERKGFLVTNHRLVRLNPNVIWRTRGNAAVCIEIQGEDLQTVFDTACEFVERFARFDCEKTNPGVVVVESSPDPAFYFQALQRFCTIEETIHRLDMIHTLYKGYKNGRGLIGALAAVSSVFADNTYECLAYRNTEVLLTPRVFEEEGFFTSEEKTAPHTWDTVDFIREEIVCVPHGKDPVLYGIRGETPEWVKTAAGFLHTEEPAFSQIWETNQGTDAHLLSLSAEGPREGESYRFFGVVGSEPITNRGGHVQFTMQANDASVTVFAFEPTKYFRNAVRELVIGDEITVCGSFQKGVLHLEKFRPDQLVDREVRSSPRCPVCGGRMTSAGKDKGYKCRECSGKVRDVESVTRNISTIWYEVPPGSRRHLAKPIVRIKD
;
A
#
# COMPACT_ATOMS: atom_id res chain seq x y z
N MET A 1 28.05 -60.58 31.20
CA MET A 1 27.36 -59.24 31.27
C MET A 1 27.11 -58.77 29.86
N ARG A 2 25.88 -58.89 29.40
CA ARG A 2 25.44 -58.29 28.07
C ARG A 2 24.82 -56.96 28.36
N CYS A 3 25.45 -55.85 27.91
CA CYS A 3 24.82 -54.54 27.93
C CYS A 3 23.78 -54.47 26.80
N ILE A 4 22.53 -54.31 27.17
CA ILE A 4 21.44 -53.99 26.24
C ILE A 4 21.45 -52.48 26.04
N LEU A 5 21.85 -52.04 24.84
CA LEU A 5 21.78 -50.65 24.43
C LEU A 5 20.34 -50.35 24.01
N VAL A 6 19.58 -49.66 24.87
CA VAL A 6 18.23 -49.19 24.53
C VAL A 6 18.38 -47.91 23.71
N ILE A 7 18.21 -48.00 22.40
CA ILE A 7 18.12 -46.85 21.52
C ILE A 7 16.70 -46.28 21.68
N VAL A 8 16.58 -45.20 22.43
CA VAL A 8 15.36 -44.38 22.47
C VAL A 8 15.31 -43.53 21.19
N MET A 9 14.66 -44.07 20.17
CA MET A 9 14.26 -43.24 19.03
C MET A 9 13.18 -42.25 19.49
N ARG A 10 13.58 -41.00 19.75
CA ARG A 10 12.63 -39.88 19.80
C ARG A 10 12.10 -39.70 18.40
N PHE A 11 10.89 -40.12 18.13
CA PHE A 11 10.14 -39.68 16.96
C PHE A 11 9.91 -38.17 17.12
N TYR A 12 10.70 -37.32 16.48
CA TYR A 12 10.31 -35.96 16.21
C TYR A 12 9.13 -36.07 15.24
N LYS A 13 7.93 -35.82 15.73
CA LYS A 13 6.76 -35.65 14.88
C LYS A 13 7.10 -34.44 13.99
N ILE A 14 7.31 -34.67 12.69
CA ILE A 14 7.46 -33.59 11.74
C ILE A 14 6.12 -32.85 11.81
N ILE A 15 6.16 -31.62 12.31
CA ILE A 15 4.97 -30.79 12.36
C ILE A 15 4.68 -30.38 10.91
N SER A 16 3.57 -30.87 10.36
CA SER A 16 3.09 -30.51 9.04
C SER A 16 2.42 -29.15 9.12
N PHE A 17 2.73 -28.28 8.16
CA PHE A 17 2.11 -26.97 8.01
C PHE A 17 1.30 -26.93 6.73
N MET A 18 0.15 -26.27 6.81
CA MET A 18 -0.70 -25.96 5.67
C MET A 18 -0.82 -24.47 5.52
N LEU A 19 -0.95 -23.99 4.29
CA LEU A 19 -1.20 -22.59 3.97
C LEU A 19 -2.55 -22.48 3.25
N LEU A 20 -3.43 -21.66 3.80
CA LEU A 20 -4.72 -21.31 3.22
C LEU A 20 -4.64 -19.90 2.62
N GLY A 21 -4.80 -19.79 1.32
CA GLY A 21 -4.90 -18.53 0.58
C GLY A 21 -6.33 -18.18 0.21
N LEU A 22 -6.72 -16.90 0.39
CA LEU A 22 -8.03 -16.37 0.04
C LEU A 22 -7.88 -15.02 -0.65
N ASP A 23 -8.69 -14.77 -1.68
CA ASP A 23 -8.79 -13.45 -2.32
C ASP A 23 -10.17 -13.22 -2.96
N ASP A 24 -10.45 -11.94 -3.26
CA ASP A 24 -11.60 -11.42 -4.03
C ASP A 24 -12.99 -11.81 -3.45
N THR A 25 -13.11 -11.80 -2.10
CA THR A 25 -14.36 -12.12 -1.38
C THR A 25 -15.19 -10.89 -1.04
N ASP A 26 -14.64 -9.69 -1.20
CA ASP A 26 -15.24 -8.41 -0.85
C ASP A 26 -16.04 -7.78 -1.99
N SER A 27 -16.83 -6.74 -1.66
CA SER A 27 -17.54 -5.92 -2.63
C SER A 27 -17.50 -4.43 -2.21
N PRO A 28 -17.86 -3.49 -3.11
CA PRO A 28 -18.07 -2.10 -2.72
C PRO A 28 -19.15 -1.91 -1.63
N ASP A 29 -20.12 -2.82 -1.56
CA ASP A 29 -21.25 -2.75 -0.64
C ASP A 29 -21.07 -3.52 0.66
N GLY A 30 -19.88 -4.06 0.91
CA GLY A 30 -19.58 -4.74 2.17
C GLY A 30 -18.63 -5.92 1.98
N MET A 31 -18.37 -6.61 3.07
CA MET A 31 -17.40 -7.69 3.25
C MET A 31 -15.95 -7.25 3.08
N CYS A 32 -15.03 -8.05 3.58
CA CYS A 32 -13.58 -7.85 3.47
C CYS A 32 -12.87 -9.20 3.55
N THR A 33 -11.90 -9.44 2.67
CA THR A 33 -11.15 -10.69 2.64
C THR A 33 -10.39 -10.94 3.94
N THR A 34 -9.88 -9.89 4.61
CA THR A 34 -9.23 -10.02 5.91
C THR A 34 -10.22 -10.40 7.03
N TYR A 35 -11.42 -9.83 7.02
CA TYR A 35 -12.49 -10.19 7.96
C TYR A 35 -12.88 -11.66 7.80
N LEU A 36 -13.13 -12.10 6.56
CA LEU A 36 -13.47 -13.49 6.27
C LEU A 36 -12.35 -14.45 6.65
N GLY A 37 -11.09 -14.10 6.35
CA GLY A 37 -9.92 -14.89 6.74
C GLY A 37 -9.80 -15.05 8.25
N ALA A 38 -10.06 -13.99 9.03
CA ALA A 38 -10.05 -14.06 10.49
C ALA A 38 -11.16 -14.96 11.04
N LEU A 39 -12.37 -14.90 10.46
CA LEU A 39 -13.47 -15.80 10.84
C LEU A 39 -13.16 -17.28 10.53
N ILE A 40 -12.53 -17.56 9.39
CA ILE A 40 -12.12 -18.92 9.03
C ILE A 40 -11.04 -19.43 10.00
N ALA A 41 -10.07 -18.58 10.36
CA ALA A 41 -9.03 -18.92 11.31
C ALA A 41 -9.62 -19.31 12.69
N ASP A 42 -10.54 -18.50 13.21
CA ASP A 42 -11.25 -18.77 14.46
C ASP A 42 -12.02 -20.09 14.41
N GLU A 43 -12.71 -20.39 13.30
CA GLU A 43 -13.42 -21.67 13.15
C GLU A 43 -12.47 -22.87 13.07
N LEU A 44 -11.32 -22.72 12.39
CA LEU A 44 -10.30 -23.77 12.33
C LEU A 44 -9.70 -24.03 13.72
N GLU A 45 -9.50 -23.00 14.53
CA GLU A 45 -9.06 -23.16 15.93
C GLU A 45 -10.12 -23.90 16.77
N ARG A 46 -11.42 -23.60 16.58
CA ARG A 46 -12.51 -24.36 17.23
C ARG A 46 -12.55 -25.83 16.80
N LYS A 47 -12.15 -26.13 15.57
CA LYS A 47 -12.00 -27.51 15.07
C LYS A 47 -10.73 -28.20 15.55
N GLY A 48 -9.89 -27.51 16.33
CA GLY A 48 -8.68 -28.08 16.96
C GLY A 48 -7.39 -27.90 16.14
N PHE A 49 -7.40 -27.12 15.07
CA PHE A 49 -6.18 -26.72 14.37
C PHE A 49 -5.45 -25.62 15.16
N LEU A 50 -4.14 -25.54 15.00
CA LEU A 50 -3.35 -24.43 15.54
C LEU A 50 -3.03 -23.43 14.42
N VAL A 51 -3.63 -22.26 14.46
CA VAL A 51 -3.28 -21.15 13.57
C VAL A 51 -2.04 -20.46 14.10
N THR A 52 -0.98 -20.38 13.30
CA THR A 52 0.33 -19.86 13.72
C THR A 52 0.64 -18.48 13.18
N ASN A 53 0.11 -18.12 12.03
CA ASN A 53 0.34 -16.80 11.42
C ASN A 53 -0.83 -16.36 10.53
N HIS A 54 -1.01 -15.05 10.45
CA HIS A 54 -1.95 -14.39 9.56
C HIS A 54 -1.18 -13.39 8.69
N ARG A 55 -1.17 -13.60 7.37
CA ARG A 55 -0.51 -12.69 6.43
C ARG A 55 -1.52 -11.94 5.58
N LEU A 56 -1.37 -10.63 5.52
CA LEU A 56 -2.05 -9.74 4.60
C LEU A 56 -1.10 -9.39 3.45
N VAL A 57 -1.31 -9.99 2.30
CA VAL A 57 -0.42 -9.93 1.15
C VAL A 57 -0.94 -8.90 0.16
N ARG A 58 -0.30 -7.73 0.09
CA ARG A 58 -0.61 -6.72 -0.92
C ARG A 58 0.02 -7.11 -2.25
N LEU A 59 -0.74 -6.94 -3.32
CA LEU A 59 -0.37 -7.28 -4.69
C LEU A 59 -0.31 -6.02 -5.56
N ASN A 60 -0.04 -6.18 -6.86
CA ASN A 60 0.15 -5.08 -7.80
C ASN A 60 -0.93 -4.00 -7.63
N PRO A 61 -0.56 -2.77 -7.22
CA PRO A 61 -1.52 -1.70 -6.96
C PRO A 61 -2.14 -1.12 -8.24
N ASN A 62 -1.66 -1.52 -9.42
CA ASN A 62 -2.12 -1.03 -10.72
C ASN A 62 -3.24 -1.88 -11.34
N VAL A 63 -3.62 -3.00 -10.70
CA VAL A 63 -4.72 -3.85 -11.17
C VAL A 63 -6.04 -3.07 -11.09
N ILE A 64 -6.77 -3.01 -12.21
CA ILE A 64 -8.01 -2.22 -12.34
C ILE A 64 -9.26 -2.94 -11.80
N TRP A 65 -9.21 -4.26 -11.70
CA TRP A 65 -10.36 -5.09 -11.27
C TRP A 65 -10.54 -5.19 -9.76
N ARG A 66 -9.65 -4.60 -8.99
CA ARG A 66 -9.72 -4.58 -7.53
C ARG A 66 -10.93 -3.81 -7.03
N THR A 67 -11.49 -4.23 -5.91
CA THR A 67 -12.60 -3.54 -5.24
C THR A 67 -12.11 -2.33 -4.43
N ARG A 68 -11.03 -2.52 -3.68
CA ARG A 68 -10.34 -1.51 -2.83
C ARG A 68 -8.83 -1.58 -3.04
N GLY A 69 -8.04 -1.80 -1.99
CA GLY A 69 -6.64 -2.14 -2.13
C GLY A 69 -6.48 -3.59 -2.62
N ASN A 70 -5.59 -3.86 -3.59
CA ASN A 70 -5.36 -5.21 -4.07
C ASN A 70 -4.62 -6.03 -3.01
N ALA A 71 -5.31 -6.96 -2.37
CA ALA A 71 -4.77 -7.74 -1.25
C ALA A 71 -5.47 -9.08 -1.10
N ALA A 72 -4.66 -10.12 -0.94
CA ALA A 72 -5.06 -11.44 -0.55
C ALA A 72 -4.63 -11.74 0.90
N VAL A 73 -5.12 -12.82 1.49
CA VAL A 73 -4.67 -13.28 2.81
C VAL A 73 -4.11 -14.70 2.72
N CYS A 74 -3.11 -14.98 3.59
CA CYS A 74 -2.60 -16.32 3.80
C CYS A 74 -2.66 -16.62 5.30
N ILE A 75 -3.21 -17.78 5.67
CA ILE A 75 -3.28 -18.29 7.04
C ILE A 75 -2.39 -19.52 7.14
N GLU A 76 -1.45 -19.51 8.08
CA GLU A 76 -0.60 -20.64 8.38
C GLU A 76 -1.23 -21.50 9.46
N ILE A 77 -1.35 -22.81 9.20
CA ILE A 77 -2.09 -23.76 10.02
C ILE A 77 -1.21 -24.99 10.26
N GLN A 78 -1.05 -25.39 11.51
CA GLN A 78 -0.44 -26.68 11.86
C GLN A 78 -1.50 -27.78 11.84
N GLY A 79 -1.21 -28.86 11.12
CA GLY A 79 -2.10 -30.01 11.00
C GLY A 79 -1.80 -30.82 9.76
N GLU A 80 -2.57 -31.91 9.54
CA GLU A 80 -2.38 -32.84 8.44
C GLU A 80 -3.67 -33.02 7.59
N ASP A 81 -4.80 -32.44 8.02
CA ASP A 81 -6.09 -32.59 7.35
C ASP A 81 -6.37 -31.40 6.41
N LEU A 82 -5.74 -31.44 5.24
CA LEU A 82 -5.89 -30.45 4.17
C LEU A 82 -7.35 -30.32 3.72
N GLN A 83 -8.09 -31.46 3.69
CA GLN A 83 -9.47 -31.46 3.20
C GLN A 83 -10.39 -30.70 4.15
N THR A 84 -10.27 -30.89 5.46
CA THR A 84 -11.08 -30.16 6.44
C THR A 84 -10.80 -28.65 6.39
N VAL A 85 -9.54 -28.22 6.20
CA VAL A 85 -9.18 -26.80 6.04
C VAL A 85 -9.83 -26.24 4.78
N PHE A 86 -9.73 -26.95 3.67
CA PHE A 86 -10.30 -26.54 2.39
C PHE A 86 -11.83 -26.44 2.43
N ASP A 87 -12.51 -27.47 2.95
CA ASP A 87 -13.97 -27.51 3.04
C ASP A 87 -14.49 -26.39 3.96
N THR A 88 -13.83 -26.15 5.09
CA THR A 88 -14.16 -25.04 6.00
C THR A 88 -14.04 -23.69 5.30
N ALA A 89 -12.94 -23.45 4.57
CA ALA A 89 -12.75 -22.22 3.83
C ALA A 89 -13.81 -22.03 2.75
N CYS A 90 -14.13 -23.08 1.98
CA CYS A 90 -15.17 -23.04 0.95
C CYS A 90 -16.56 -22.73 1.54
N GLU A 91 -16.93 -23.39 2.66
CA GLU A 91 -18.20 -23.14 3.36
C GLU A 91 -18.34 -21.66 3.77
N PHE A 92 -17.28 -21.09 4.35
CA PHE A 92 -17.30 -19.69 4.79
C PHE A 92 -17.35 -18.72 3.60
N VAL A 93 -16.61 -19.00 2.52
CA VAL A 93 -16.70 -18.20 1.29
C VAL A 93 -18.11 -18.26 0.71
N GLU A 94 -18.73 -19.44 0.61
CA GLU A 94 -20.08 -19.59 0.08
C GLU A 94 -21.13 -18.90 0.93
N ARG A 95 -20.93 -18.85 2.25
CA ARG A 95 -21.86 -18.19 3.18
C ARG A 95 -21.72 -16.68 3.23
N PHE A 96 -20.52 -16.13 3.13
CA PHE A 96 -20.25 -14.74 3.47
C PHE A 96 -19.76 -13.88 2.30
N ALA A 97 -19.19 -14.45 1.22
CA ALA A 97 -18.77 -13.65 0.08
C ALA A 97 -19.96 -13.03 -0.66
N ARG A 98 -19.74 -11.86 -1.24
CA ARG A 98 -20.80 -11.08 -1.89
C ARG A 98 -20.99 -11.49 -3.35
N PHE A 99 -21.52 -12.69 -3.58
CA PHE A 99 -21.75 -13.25 -4.92
C PHE A 99 -22.72 -12.46 -5.79
N ASP A 100 -23.58 -11.66 -5.19
CA ASP A 100 -24.45 -10.70 -5.84
C ASP A 100 -23.69 -9.57 -6.55
N CYS A 101 -22.46 -9.29 -6.14
CA CYS A 101 -21.59 -8.31 -6.80
C CYS A 101 -20.85 -8.94 -7.98
N GLU A 102 -21.00 -8.41 -9.17
CA GLU A 102 -20.33 -8.90 -10.39
C GLU A 102 -18.79 -8.89 -10.27
N LYS A 103 -18.25 -7.94 -9.51
CA LYS A 103 -16.80 -7.76 -9.31
C LYS A 103 -16.20 -8.75 -8.32
N THR A 104 -17.01 -9.45 -7.52
CA THR A 104 -16.57 -10.42 -6.52
C THR A 104 -16.42 -11.80 -7.14
N ASN A 105 -15.21 -12.33 -7.21
CA ASN A 105 -14.89 -13.60 -7.85
C ASN A 105 -13.92 -14.41 -6.98
N PRO A 106 -14.35 -14.96 -5.84
CA PRO A 106 -13.48 -15.54 -4.83
C PRO A 106 -12.59 -16.67 -5.35
N GLY A 107 -11.42 -16.78 -4.72
CA GLY A 107 -10.50 -17.89 -4.88
C GLY A 107 -10.05 -18.41 -3.53
N VAL A 108 -10.03 -19.75 -3.41
CA VAL A 108 -9.52 -20.50 -2.25
C VAL A 108 -8.41 -21.42 -2.74
N VAL A 109 -7.26 -21.41 -2.06
CA VAL A 109 -6.12 -22.30 -2.34
C VAL A 109 -5.59 -22.84 -1.01
N VAL A 110 -5.42 -24.18 -0.89
CA VAL A 110 -4.80 -24.79 0.29
C VAL A 110 -3.66 -25.70 -0.16
N VAL A 111 -2.48 -25.52 0.42
CA VAL A 111 -1.25 -26.28 0.12
C VAL A 111 -0.58 -26.78 1.38
N GLU A 112 0.15 -27.89 1.29
CA GLU A 112 0.93 -28.49 2.40
C GLU A 112 2.30 -27.81 2.59
N SER A 113 2.76 -27.05 1.61
CA SER A 113 4.03 -26.32 1.67
C SER A 113 3.97 -25.09 0.77
N SER A 114 4.75 -24.07 1.10
CA SER A 114 4.84 -22.85 0.27
C SER A 114 5.33 -23.19 -1.14
N PRO A 115 4.57 -22.84 -2.18
CA PRO A 115 5.01 -22.98 -3.57
C PRO A 115 6.20 -22.06 -3.90
N ASP A 116 6.69 -22.14 -5.16
CA ASP A 116 7.73 -21.26 -5.68
C ASP A 116 7.31 -19.77 -5.53
N PRO A 117 8.10 -18.93 -4.85
CA PRO A 117 7.78 -17.52 -4.64
C PRO A 117 7.80 -16.68 -5.95
N ALA A 118 8.27 -17.22 -7.05
CA ALA A 118 8.29 -16.50 -8.32
C ALA A 118 6.90 -15.99 -8.73
N PHE A 119 5.83 -16.75 -8.43
CA PHE A 119 4.47 -16.30 -8.71
C PHE A 119 4.01 -15.14 -7.83
N TYR A 120 4.40 -15.14 -6.55
CA TYR A 120 4.14 -13.99 -5.67
C TYR A 120 4.78 -12.72 -6.21
N PHE A 121 6.07 -12.76 -6.60
CA PHE A 121 6.74 -11.59 -7.15
C PHE A 121 6.11 -11.15 -8.47
N GLN A 122 5.69 -12.08 -9.31
CA GLN A 122 4.97 -11.75 -10.54
C GLN A 122 3.65 -11.01 -10.22
N ALA A 123 2.81 -11.53 -9.33
CA ALA A 123 1.53 -10.92 -8.95
C ALA A 123 1.69 -9.59 -8.19
N LEU A 124 2.81 -9.40 -7.50
CA LEU A 124 3.17 -8.16 -6.81
C LEU A 124 3.57 -7.03 -7.78
N GLN A 125 4.21 -7.37 -8.90
CA GLN A 125 4.87 -6.41 -9.79
C GLN A 125 4.20 -6.28 -11.16
N ARG A 126 3.43 -7.29 -11.60
CA ARG A 126 2.86 -7.40 -12.94
C ARG A 126 1.41 -7.86 -12.94
N PHE A 127 0.81 -7.89 -14.12
CA PHE A 127 -0.48 -8.55 -14.33
C PHE A 127 -0.28 -10.05 -14.49
N CYS A 128 -1.17 -10.84 -13.88
CA CYS A 128 -1.26 -12.28 -14.04
C CYS A 128 -2.57 -12.68 -14.72
N THR A 129 -2.60 -13.81 -15.42
CA THR A 129 -3.82 -14.35 -16.01
C THR A 129 -4.37 -15.50 -15.17
N ILE A 130 -5.66 -15.77 -15.33
CA ILE A 130 -6.34 -16.90 -14.66
C ILE A 130 -5.79 -18.22 -15.21
N GLU A 131 -5.59 -18.31 -16.53
CA GLU A 131 -5.09 -19.50 -17.22
C GLU A 131 -3.71 -19.91 -16.73
N GLU A 132 -2.79 -18.94 -16.60
CA GLU A 132 -1.46 -19.17 -16.04
C GLU A 132 -1.53 -19.65 -14.59
N THR A 133 -2.43 -19.05 -13.81
CA THR A 133 -2.64 -19.40 -12.40
C THR A 133 -3.14 -20.84 -12.26
N ILE A 134 -4.16 -21.24 -13.01
CA ILE A 134 -4.69 -22.60 -13.01
C ILE A 134 -3.62 -23.60 -13.41
N HIS A 135 -2.87 -23.30 -14.48
CA HIS A 135 -1.77 -24.16 -14.91
C HIS A 135 -0.73 -24.41 -13.80
N ARG A 136 -0.38 -23.36 -13.02
CA ARG A 136 0.54 -23.51 -11.89
C ARG A 136 -0.07 -24.32 -10.73
N LEU A 137 -1.36 -24.10 -10.44
CA LEU A 137 -2.08 -24.86 -9.41
C LEU A 137 -2.13 -26.36 -9.75
N ASP A 138 -2.37 -26.71 -11.02
CA ASP A 138 -2.42 -28.10 -11.49
C ASP A 138 -1.05 -28.82 -11.41
N MET A 139 0.05 -28.05 -11.35
CA MET A 139 1.41 -28.62 -11.25
C MET A 139 1.89 -28.88 -9.81
N ILE A 140 1.14 -28.45 -8.80
CA ILE A 140 1.50 -28.59 -7.39
C ILE A 140 0.44 -29.42 -6.65
N HIS A 141 0.83 -30.03 -5.53
CA HIS A 141 -0.12 -30.73 -4.65
C HIS A 141 -0.95 -29.70 -3.88
N THR A 142 -2.20 -29.47 -4.31
CA THR A 142 -3.07 -28.42 -3.78
C THR A 142 -4.54 -28.77 -3.93
N LEU A 143 -5.36 -28.23 -3.02
CA LEU A 143 -6.80 -28.11 -3.20
C LEU A 143 -7.12 -26.66 -3.53
N TYR A 144 -7.88 -26.42 -4.59
CA TYR A 144 -8.28 -25.08 -4.94
C TYR A 144 -9.71 -25.00 -5.52
N LYS A 145 -10.35 -23.85 -5.32
CA LYS A 145 -11.67 -23.54 -5.89
C LYS A 145 -11.76 -22.09 -6.29
N GLY A 146 -12.01 -21.85 -7.57
CA GLY A 146 -12.36 -20.54 -8.10
C GLY A 146 -13.87 -20.42 -8.24
N TYR A 147 -14.43 -19.29 -7.80
CA TYR A 147 -15.85 -19.01 -7.96
C TYR A 147 -16.06 -17.99 -9.07
N LYS A 148 -17.19 -18.12 -9.78
CA LYS A 148 -17.55 -17.30 -10.94
C LYS A 148 -16.44 -17.37 -12.03
N ASN A 149 -15.71 -16.27 -12.30
CA ASN A 149 -14.61 -16.31 -13.26
C ASN A 149 -13.27 -16.82 -12.69
N GLY A 150 -13.20 -17.07 -11.37
CA GLY A 150 -12.01 -17.63 -10.70
C GLY A 150 -10.85 -16.65 -10.50
N ARG A 151 -11.03 -15.34 -10.71
CA ARG A 151 -9.93 -14.36 -10.62
C ARG A 151 -9.24 -14.34 -9.26
N GLY A 152 -9.96 -14.58 -8.17
CA GLY A 152 -9.40 -14.65 -6.83
C GLY A 152 -8.34 -15.75 -6.65
N LEU A 153 -8.28 -16.75 -7.54
CA LEU A 153 -7.20 -17.74 -7.51
C LEU A 153 -5.81 -17.12 -7.72
N ILE A 154 -5.71 -16.00 -8.45
CA ILE A 154 -4.44 -15.29 -8.66
C ILE A 154 -3.90 -14.81 -7.30
N GLY A 155 -4.71 -14.08 -6.54
CA GLY A 155 -4.28 -13.57 -5.24
C GLY A 155 -4.13 -14.67 -4.19
N ALA A 156 -4.99 -15.67 -4.18
CA ALA A 156 -4.90 -16.81 -3.27
C ALA A 156 -3.61 -17.61 -3.47
N LEU A 157 -3.22 -17.93 -4.73
CA LEU A 157 -1.93 -18.57 -5.03
C LEU A 157 -0.75 -17.66 -4.67
N ALA A 158 -0.82 -16.38 -5.03
CA ALA A 158 0.23 -15.43 -4.66
C ALA A 158 0.42 -15.31 -3.15
N ALA A 159 -0.67 -15.38 -2.38
CA ALA A 159 -0.63 -15.30 -0.92
C ALA A 159 0.07 -16.51 -0.29
N VAL A 160 -0.25 -17.76 -0.71
CA VAL A 160 0.43 -18.96 -0.20
C VAL A 160 1.86 -19.10 -0.69
N SER A 161 2.24 -18.41 -1.77
CA SER A 161 3.61 -18.35 -2.31
C SER A 161 4.41 -17.17 -1.74
N SER A 162 3.83 -16.35 -0.85
CA SER A 162 4.44 -15.10 -0.42
C SER A 162 5.66 -15.29 0.47
N VAL A 163 6.71 -14.51 0.18
CA VAL A 163 7.94 -14.39 0.99
C VAL A 163 8.24 -12.91 1.17
N PHE A 164 8.34 -12.47 2.41
CA PHE A 164 8.61 -11.08 2.74
C PHE A 164 10.09 -10.89 3.09
N ALA A 165 10.83 -10.16 2.24
CA ALA A 165 12.20 -9.75 2.54
C ALA A 165 12.23 -8.58 3.54
N ASP A 166 11.19 -7.74 3.53
CA ASP A 166 10.87 -6.70 4.50
C ASP A 166 9.39 -6.86 4.84
N ASN A 167 9.03 -6.79 6.11
CA ASN A 167 7.67 -6.94 6.58
C ASN A 167 7.31 -5.86 7.60
N THR A 168 6.03 -5.66 7.76
CA THR A 168 5.38 -4.78 8.74
C THR A 168 4.16 -5.47 9.29
N TYR A 169 3.43 -4.79 10.16
CA TYR A 169 2.23 -5.32 10.77
C TYR A 169 1.07 -4.35 10.64
N GLU A 170 -0.14 -4.89 10.49
CA GLU A 170 -1.37 -4.10 10.52
C GLU A 170 -2.32 -4.69 11.56
N CYS A 171 -2.73 -3.90 12.55
CA CYS A 171 -3.81 -4.24 13.46
C CYS A 171 -5.13 -3.80 12.84
N LEU A 172 -5.94 -4.74 12.39
CA LEU A 172 -7.29 -4.49 11.88
C LEU A 172 -8.31 -4.77 12.97
N ALA A 173 -9.09 -3.77 13.35
CA ALA A 173 -10.27 -3.93 14.19
C ALA A 173 -11.51 -4.04 13.32
N TYR A 174 -12.44 -4.91 13.71
CA TYR A 174 -13.66 -5.18 12.95
C TYR A 174 -14.90 -4.84 13.77
N ARG A 175 -15.90 -4.32 13.05
CA ARG A 175 -17.17 -3.89 13.59
C ARG A 175 -18.09 -5.08 13.88
N ASN A 176 -18.96 -4.94 14.85
CA ASN A 176 -20.05 -5.87 15.04
C ASN A 176 -20.99 -5.85 13.81
N THR A 177 -21.45 -7.03 13.39
CA THR A 177 -22.34 -7.19 12.23
C THR A 177 -23.65 -6.41 12.34
N GLU A 178 -24.13 -6.16 13.56
CA GLU A 178 -25.36 -5.40 13.84
C GLU A 178 -25.25 -3.91 13.48
N VAL A 179 -24.03 -3.36 13.50
CA VAL A 179 -23.78 -1.92 13.26
C VAL A 179 -23.10 -1.61 11.92
N LEU A 180 -22.90 -2.61 11.05
CA LEU A 180 -22.18 -2.42 9.77
C LEU A 180 -22.78 -1.35 8.85
N LEU A 181 -24.10 -1.12 8.93
CA LEU A 181 -24.79 -0.14 8.10
C LEU A 181 -24.93 1.24 8.76
N THR A 182 -24.44 1.41 10.00
CA THR A 182 -24.45 2.70 10.69
C THR A 182 -23.11 3.43 10.46
N PRO A 183 -23.06 4.76 10.61
CA PRO A 183 -21.79 5.49 10.66
C PRO A 183 -20.87 4.93 11.75
N ARG A 184 -19.54 4.92 11.51
CA ARG A 184 -18.56 4.57 12.53
C ARG A 184 -18.52 5.63 13.62
N VAL A 185 -18.46 5.20 14.88
CA VAL A 185 -18.41 6.09 16.05
C VAL A 185 -17.00 6.07 16.63
N PHE A 186 -16.37 7.23 16.70
CA PHE A 186 -15.02 7.39 17.27
C PHE A 186 -14.76 8.84 17.69
N GLU A 187 -13.76 9.03 18.55
CA GLU A 187 -13.24 10.33 18.97
C GLU A 187 -11.93 10.63 18.25
N GLU A 188 -11.85 11.76 17.55
CA GLU A 188 -10.71 12.10 16.69
C GLU A 188 -9.40 12.26 17.46
N GLU A 189 -9.44 12.83 18.68
CA GLU A 189 -8.25 13.12 19.51
C GLU A 189 -7.39 11.87 19.77
N GLY A 190 -8.03 10.70 19.96
CA GLY A 190 -7.34 9.43 20.16
C GLY A 190 -6.42 9.03 18.99
N PHE A 191 -6.84 9.33 17.75
CA PHE A 191 -6.05 9.01 16.55
C PHE A 191 -4.82 9.91 16.41
N PHE A 192 -4.96 11.21 16.68
CA PHE A 192 -3.83 12.15 16.68
C PHE A 192 -2.84 11.83 17.80
N THR A 193 -3.34 11.55 19.00
CA THR A 193 -2.52 11.12 20.13
C THR A 193 -1.77 9.82 19.82
N SER A 194 -2.43 8.86 19.19
CA SER A 194 -1.82 7.59 18.77
C SER A 194 -0.61 7.85 17.88
N GLU A 195 -0.77 8.61 16.78
CA GLU A 195 0.32 8.93 15.86
C GLU A 195 1.48 9.65 16.56
N GLU A 196 1.19 10.68 17.38
CA GLU A 196 2.21 11.44 18.13
C GLU A 196 3.02 10.55 19.09
N LYS A 197 2.37 9.61 19.77
CA LYS A 197 3.01 8.75 20.79
C LYS A 197 3.74 7.57 20.22
N THR A 198 3.41 7.13 19.01
CA THR A 198 3.96 5.91 18.45
C THR A 198 4.82 6.13 17.20
N ALA A 199 4.81 7.33 16.58
CA ALA A 199 5.75 7.66 15.51
C ALA A 199 7.21 7.61 16.05
N PRO A 200 8.17 7.15 15.24
CA PRO A 200 8.07 6.72 13.84
C PRO A 200 7.73 5.23 13.66
N HIS A 201 7.38 4.51 14.73
CA HIS A 201 7.15 3.06 14.73
C HIS A 201 5.79 2.66 14.16
N THR A 202 4.85 3.59 14.13
CA THR A 202 3.59 3.51 13.38
C THR A 202 3.48 4.70 12.43
N TRP A 203 2.65 4.60 11.40
CA TRP A 203 2.50 5.63 10.38
C TRP A 203 1.13 5.55 9.68
N ASP A 204 0.72 6.65 9.06
CA ASP A 204 -0.52 6.77 8.30
C ASP A 204 -1.80 6.58 9.13
N THR A 205 -1.76 6.82 10.43
CA THR A 205 -2.96 6.91 11.27
C THR A 205 -3.72 8.19 10.95
N VAL A 206 -2.99 9.32 10.87
CA VAL A 206 -3.53 10.64 10.55
C VAL A 206 -2.63 11.40 9.55
N ASP A 207 -3.18 12.40 8.91
CA ASP A 207 -2.45 13.45 8.18
C ASP A 207 -2.52 14.75 8.98
N PHE A 208 -1.45 15.11 9.72
CA PHE A 208 -1.39 16.32 10.54
C PHE A 208 -1.52 17.61 9.73
N ILE A 209 -1.09 17.62 8.46
CA ILE A 209 -1.14 18.83 7.62
C ILE A 209 -2.57 19.09 7.14
N ARG A 210 -3.34 18.04 6.94
CA ARG A 210 -4.72 18.11 6.48
C ARG A 210 -5.74 17.97 7.60
N GLU A 211 -5.26 17.66 8.81
CA GLU A 211 -6.10 17.35 9.97
C GLU A 211 -7.13 16.26 9.67
N GLU A 212 -6.69 15.19 8.97
CA GLU A 212 -7.55 14.09 8.54
C GLU A 212 -7.12 12.75 9.17
N ILE A 213 -8.10 11.95 9.59
CA ILE A 213 -7.88 10.55 9.99
C ILE A 213 -7.79 9.70 8.71
N VAL A 214 -6.71 8.94 8.56
CA VAL A 214 -6.42 8.15 7.36
C VAL A 214 -6.73 6.66 7.52
N CYS A 215 -6.57 6.14 8.75
CA CYS A 215 -6.67 4.71 9.04
C CYS A 215 -8.10 4.18 9.18
N VAL A 216 -9.12 5.04 9.11
CA VAL A 216 -10.54 4.67 9.19
C VAL A 216 -11.13 4.60 7.77
N PRO A 217 -11.65 3.43 7.33
CA PRO A 217 -12.28 3.31 6.02
C PRO A 217 -13.57 4.13 5.91
N HIS A 218 -13.82 4.69 4.72
CA HIS A 218 -15.08 5.40 4.43
C HIS A 218 -16.17 4.49 3.85
N GLY A 219 -15.84 3.24 3.50
CA GLY A 219 -16.74 2.28 2.87
C GLY A 219 -17.65 1.54 3.86
N LYS A 220 -18.50 0.66 3.31
CA LYS A 220 -19.41 -0.23 4.06
C LYS A 220 -18.74 -1.54 4.50
N ASP A 221 -17.41 -1.61 4.45
CA ASP A 221 -16.68 -2.80 4.89
C ASP A 221 -16.69 -2.95 6.42
N PRO A 222 -16.44 -4.16 6.94
CA PRO A 222 -16.49 -4.43 8.38
C PRO A 222 -15.29 -3.89 9.15
N VAL A 223 -14.28 -3.32 8.49
CA VAL A 223 -13.11 -2.77 9.16
C VAL A 223 -13.49 -1.48 9.90
N LEU A 224 -13.18 -1.40 11.19
CA LEU A 224 -13.37 -0.21 12.01
C LEU A 224 -12.20 0.75 11.81
N TYR A 225 -10.98 0.24 11.96
CA TYR A 225 -9.71 0.95 11.68
C TYR A 225 -8.60 -0.05 11.35
N GLY A 226 -7.51 0.45 10.74
CA GLY A 226 -6.31 -0.32 10.44
C GLY A 226 -5.04 0.43 10.80
N ILE A 227 -4.36 0.04 11.88
CA ILE A 227 -3.09 0.66 12.35
C ILE A 227 -1.91 -0.12 11.79
N ARG A 228 -1.00 0.59 11.11
CA ARG A 228 0.23 0.04 10.51
C ARG A 228 1.46 0.39 11.32
N GLY A 229 2.38 -0.55 11.46
CA GLY A 229 3.60 -0.33 12.24
C GLY A 229 4.67 -1.39 12.01
N GLU A 230 5.83 -1.16 12.64
CA GLU A 230 7.02 -2.01 12.52
C GLU A 230 6.86 -3.36 13.21
N THR A 231 6.14 -3.43 14.33
CA THR A 231 5.99 -4.67 15.12
C THR A 231 4.56 -4.84 15.65
N PRO A 232 4.18 -6.07 16.02
CA PRO A 232 2.88 -6.34 16.67
C PRO A 232 2.64 -5.49 17.92
N GLU A 233 3.69 -5.25 18.71
CA GLU A 233 3.60 -4.48 19.95
C GLU A 233 3.28 -3.01 19.67
N TRP A 234 3.92 -2.42 18.65
CA TRP A 234 3.68 -1.04 18.29
C TRP A 234 2.26 -0.81 17.76
N VAL A 235 1.75 -1.70 16.90
CA VAL A 235 0.37 -1.55 16.40
C VAL A 235 -0.67 -1.77 17.50
N LYS A 236 -0.40 -2.66 18.49
CA LYS A 236 -1.24 -2.81 19.67
C LYS A 236 -1.22 -1.56 20.56
N THR A 237 -0.02 -1.02 20.80
CA THR A 237 0.16 0.20 21.61
C THR A 237 -0.60 1.35 20.98
N ALA A 238 -0.46 1.56 19.67
CA ALA A 238 -1.16 2.60 18.95
C ALA A 238 -2.68 2.42 18.98
N ALA A 239 -3.19 1.21 18.78
CA ALA A 239 -4.62 0.90 18.91
C ALA A 239 -5.18 1.20 20.31
N GLY A 240 -4.34 1.08 21.35
CA GLY A 240 -4.73 1.37 22.74
C GLY A 240 -5.04 2.85 23.04
N PHE A 241 -4.65 3.78 22.17
CA PHE A 241 -5.01 5.20 22.30
C PHE A 241 -6.35 5.56 21.65
N LEU A 242 -6.91 4.64 20.83
CA LEU A 242 -8.12 4.92 20.05
C LEU A 242 -9.37 4.78 20.92
N HIS A 243 -10.22 5.78 20.88
CA HIS A 243 -11.55 5.75 21.48
C HIS A 243 -12.58 5.60 20.35
N THR A 244 -13.12 4.40 20.22
CA THR A 244 -14.08 4.03 19.15
C THR A 244 -15.26 3.25 19.71
N GLU A 245 -16.26 2.99 18.87
CA GLU A 245 -17.25 1.92 19.17
C GLU A 245 -16.50 0.62 19.52
N GLU A 246 -17.13 -0.24 20.33
CA GLU A 246 -16.51 -1.51 20.74
C GLU A 246 -16.28 -2.42 19.53
N PRO A 247 -15.03 -2.79 19.21
CA PRO A 247 -14.74 -3.75 18.16
C PRO A 247 -15.32 -5.13 18.50
N ALA A 248 -15.89 -5.84 17.52
CA ALA A 248 -16.27 -7.24 17.70
C ALA A 248 -15.04 -8.10 18.00
N PHE A 249 -13.96 -7.82 17.28
CA PHE A 249 -12.62 -8.41 17.52
C PHE A 249 -11.56 -7.61 16.74
N SER A 250 -10.30 -7.89 17.01
CA SER A 250 -9.18 -7.37 16.23
C SER A 250 -8.21 -8.49 15.86
N GLN A 251 -7.55 -8.35 14.70
CA GLN A 251 -6.55 -9.28 14.22
C GLN A 251 -5.30 -8.54 13.79
N ILE A 252 -4.13 -9.02 14.21
CA ILE A 252 -2.85 -8.51 13.71
C ILE A 252 -2.41 -9.37 12.53
N TRP A 253 -2.05 -8.67 11.46
CA TRP A 253 -1.60 -9.26 10.21
C TRP A 253 -0.14 -8.90 9.96
N GLU A 254 0.71 -9.90 9.73
CA GLU A 254 2.01 -9.69 9.11
C GLU A 254 1.79 -9.29 7.64
N THR A 255 2.49 -8.28 7.14
CA THR A 255 2.21 -7.74 5.80
C THR A 255 3.45 -7.19 5.09
N ASN A 256 3.41 -7.14 3.77
CA ASN A 256 4.38 -6.46 2.92
C ASN A 256 4.03 -4.99 2.66
N GLN A 257 3.11 -4.40 3.42
CA GLN A 257 2.77 -2.98 3.29
C GLN A 257 3.95 -2.09 3.67
N GLY A 258 4.08 -0.93 3.02
CA GLY A 258 5.13 0.03 3.33
C GLY A 258 6.55 -0.47 3.10
N THR A 259 6.79 -1.38 2.15
CA THR A 259 8.09 -2.01 1.90
C THR A 259 8.72 -1.63 0.56
N ASP A 260 7.99 -0.99 -0.34
CA ASP A 260 8.39 -0.75 -1.73
C ASP A 260 8.66 -2.04 -2.55
N ALA A 261 8.25 -3.23 -2.07
CA ALA A 261 8.53 -4.52 -2.70
C ALA A 261 7.99 -4.66 -4.13
N HIS A 262 7.02 -3.84 -4.52
CA HIS A 262 6.44 -3.78 -5.86
C HIS A 262 7.27 -2.98 -6.87
N LEU A 263 8.27 -2.22 -6.40
CA LEU A 263 9.08 -1.35 -7.27
C LEU A 263 10.13 -2.15 -8.03
N LEU A 264 10.15 -1.97 -9.34
CA LEU A 264 11.15 -2.51 -10.25
C LEU A 264 12.23 -1.46 -10.55
N SER A 265 13.41 -1.91 -10.90
CA SER A 265 14.41 -1.05 -11.54
C SER A 265 14.05 -0.84 -13.02
N LEU A 266 14.29 0.36 -13.54
CA LEU A 266 14.03 0.68 -14.94
C LEU A 266 15.02 -0.07 -15.85
N SER A 267 14.51 -0.85 -16.78
CA SER A 267 15.31 -1.51 -17.79
C SER A 267 15.66 -0.56 -18.96
N ALA A 268 16.58 -0.95 -19.82
CA ALA A 268 16.91 -0.21 -21.04
C ALA A 268 15.73 -0.08 -22.03
N GLU A 269 14.75 -0.99 -21.95
CA GLU A 269 13.54 -0.96 -22.79
C GLU A 269 12.54 0.11 -22.36
N GLY A 270 12.78 0.79 -21.22
CA GLY A 270 11.90 1.78 -20.65
C GLY A 270 10.79 1.17 -19.76
N PRO A 271 9.89 2.02 -19.24
CA PRO A 271 8.82 1.58 -18.34
C PRO A 271 7.67 0.91 -19.12
N ARG A 272 7.04 -0.11 -18.48
CA ARG A 272 5.90 -0.84 -19.01
C ARG A 272 4.62 -0.48 -18.27
N GLU A 273 3.51 -0.47 -19.02
CA GLU A 273 2.18 -0.18 -18.48
C GLU A 273 1.79 -1.15 -17.35
N GLY A 274 1.31 -0.59 -16.25
CA GLY A 274 0.86 -1.35 -15.08
C GLY A 274 1.97 -1.81 -14.13
N GLU A 275 3.22 -1.46 -14.37
CA GLU A 275 4.34 -1.72 -13.45
C GLU A 275 4.67 -0.48 -12.61
N SER A 276 5.36 -0.67 -11.50
CA SER A 276 5.83 0.42 -10.63
C SER A 276 7.35 0.40 -10.54
N TYR A 277 7.97 1.56 -10.49
CA TYR A 277 9.41 1.70 -10.67
C TYR A 277 10.07 2.57 -9.60
N ARG A 278 11.33 2.27 -9.30
CA ARG A 278 12.30 3.16 -8.68
C ARG A 278 13.48 3.31 -9.62
N PHE A 279 13.78 4.54 -10.04
CA PHE A 279 14.93 4.80 -10.91
C PHE A 279 15.47 6.22 -10.73
N PHE A 280 16.73 6.37 -11.12
CA PHE A 280 17.46 7.63 -11.17
C PHE A 280 17.34 8.25 -12.58
N GLY A 281 17.37 9.57 -12.64
CA GLY A 281 17.44 10.30 -13.90
C GLY A 281 17.63 11.80 -13.72
N VAL A 282 17.68 12.50 -14.84
CA VAL A 282 17.91 13.96 -14.91
C VAL A 282 16.62 14.64 -15.34
N VAL A 283 16.24 15.72 -14.68
CA VAL A 283 15.09 16.56 -15.07
C VAL A 283 15.34 17.19 -16.43
N GLY A 284 14.51 16.87 -17.41
CA GLY A 284 14.64 17.27 -18.82
C GLY A 284 13.78 18.46 -19.23
N SER A 285 12.75 18.81 -18.44
CA SER A 285 11.92 19.99 -18.69
C SER A 285 11.53 20.68 -17.39
N GLU A 286 11.27 21.99 -17.45
CA GLU A 286 10.70 22.72 -16.31
C GLU A 286 9.34 22.14 -15.92
N PRO A 287 9.04 21.99 -14.60
CA PRO A 287 7.74 21.57 -14.14
C PRO A 287 6.62 22.55 -14.52
N ILE A 288 5.58 22.04 -15.16
CA ILE A 288 4.42 22.82 -15.60
C ILE A 288 3.20 22.43 -14.78
N THR A 289 2.51 23.42 -14.23
CA THR A 289 1.21 23.18 -13.56
C THR A 289 0.09 23.28 -14.59
N ASN A 290 -0.61 22.17 -14.81
CA ASN A 290 -1.73 22.05 -15.73
C ASN A 290 -3.03 22.63 -15.16
N ARG A 291 -4.02 22.83 -16.04
CA ARG A 291 -5.40 23.12 -15.61
C ARG A 291 -5.91 21.96 -14.73
N GLY A 292 -6.32 22.25 -13.50
CA GLY A 292 -6.68 21.22 -12.49
C GLY A 292 -5.59 20.99 -11.45
N GLY A 293 -4.44 21.66 -11.58
CA GLY A 293 -3.42 21.72 -10.52
C GLY A 293 -2.40 20.58 -10.53
N HIS A 294 -2.46 19.63 -11.46
CA HIS A 294 -1.44 18.61 -11.64
C HIS A 294 -0.12 19.25 -12.10
N VAL A 295 1.00 18.73 -11.61
CA VAL A 295 2.33 19.17 -12.04
C VAL A 295 2.97 18.08 -12.87
N GLN A 296 3.49 18.44 -14.05
CA GLN A 296 4.19 17.51 -14.94
C GLN A 296 5.56 18.04 -15.34
N PHE A 297 6.47 17.13 -15.58
CA PHE A 297 7.78 17.38 -16.18
C PHE A 297 8.25 16.13 -16.93
N THR A 298 9.32 16.26 -17.70
CA THR A 298 10.00 15.11 -18.30
C THR A 298 11.33 14.87 -17.59
N MET A 299 11.74 13.62 -17.51
CA MET A 299 13.08 13.27 -17.06
C MET A 299 13.74 12.29 -18.04
N GLN A 300 15.05 12.36 -18.11
CA GLN A 300 15.87 11.43 -18.88
C GLN A 300 16.42 10.38 -17.95
N ALA A 301 16.16 9.11 -18.24
CA ALA A 301 16.63 7.98 -17.47
C ALA A 301 17.12 6.90 -18.45
N ASN A 302 18.38 6.51 -18.37
CA ASN A 302 19.04 5.71 -19.39
C ASN A 302 18.87 6.39 -20.78
N ASP A 303 18.40 5.66 -21.79
CA ASP A 303 18.12 6.20 -23.14
C ASP A 303 16.63 6.61 -23.33
N ALA A 304 15.83 6.59 -22.24
CA ALA A 304 14.40 6.88 -22.31
C ALA A 304 14.04 8.25 -21.73
N SER A 305 13.10 8.93 -22.39
CA SER A 305 12.43 10.12 -21.87
C SER A 305 11.12 9.71 -21.22
N VAL A 306 10.97 9.94 -19.92
CA VAL A 306 9.78 9.57 -19.14
C VAL A 306 9.04 10.83 -18.72
N THR A 307 7.74 10.91 -19.04
CA THR A 307 6.86 11.96 -18.54
C THR A 307 6.40 11.61 -17.13
N VAL A 308 6.58 12.53 -16.20
CA VAL A 308 6.29 12.35 -14.76
C VAL A 308 5.16 13.30 -14.34
N PHE A 309 4.20 12.78 -13.61
CA PHE A 309 3.07 13.54 -13.07
C PHE A 309 2.98 13.46 -11.55
N ALA A 310 2.92 14.60 -10.89
CA ALA A 310 2.44 14.74 -9.52
C ALA A 310 0.98 15.24 -9.57
N PHE A 311 0.04 14.37 -9.22
CA PHE A 311 -1.40 14.64 -9.33
C PHE A 311 -1.92 15.58 -8.23
N GLU A 312 -3.06 16.25 -8.48
CA GLU A 312 -3.65 17.23 -7.56
C GLU A 312 -3.92 16.69 -6.15
N PRO A 313 -4.43 15.47 -5.97
CA PRO A 313 -4.69 14.96 -4.62
C PRO A 313 -3.46 14.91 -3.70
N THR A 314 -2.24 14.97 -4.24
CA THR A 314 -0.99 14.97 -3.46
C THR A 314 -0.64 16.33 -2.84
N LYS A 315 -1.49 17.33 -2.99
CA LYS A 315 -1.46 18.65 -2.31
C LYS A 315 -0.07 19.30 -2.23
N TYR A 316 0.51 19.37 -0.99
CA TYR A 316 1.78 20.02 -0.71
C TYR A 316 2.99 19.34 -1.35
N PHE A 317 2.93 18.03 -1.63
CA PHE A 317 3.99 17.30 -2.34
C PHE A 317 4.33 17.95 -3.70
N ARG A 318 3.32 18.46 -4.42
CA ARG A 318 3.52 19.16 -5.68
C ARG A 318 4.31 20.47 -5.54
N ASN A 319 4.36 21.07 -4.35
CA ASN A 319 5.16 22.27 -4.13
C ASN A 319 6.65 21.96 -4.26
N ALA A 320 7.10 20.83 -3.69
CA ALA A 320 8.48 20.38 -3.87
C ALA A 320 8.78 20.04 -5.34
N VAL A 321 7.84 19.41 -6.06
CA VAL A 321 8.01 19.10 -7.49
C VAL A 321 8.14 20.39 -8.33
N ARG A 322 7.46 21.49 -7.98
CA ARG A 322 7.57 22.78 -8.68
C ARG A 322 8.93 23.47 -8.52
N GLU A 323 9.68 23.09 -7.49
CA GLU A 323 11.03 23.62 -7.23
C GLU A 323 12.11 22.96 -8.08
N LEU A 324 11.80 21.83 -8.76
CA LEU A 324 12.73 21.15 -9.66
C LEU A 324 13.02 22.03 -10.88
N VAL A 325 14.25 21.92 -11.41
CA VAL A 325 14.69 22.61 -12.64
C VAL A 325 15.42 21.64 -13.56
N ILE A 326 15.53 22.02 -14.83
CA ILE A 326 16.30 21.25 -15.82
C ILE A 326 17.72 21.05 -15.32
N GLY A 327 18.18 19.79 -15.38
CA GLY A 327 19.52 19.38 -14.96
C GLY A 327 19.60 18.87 -13.52
N ASP A 328 18.53 19.02 -12.69
CA ASP A 328 18.50 18.36 -11.39
C ASP A 328 18.56 16.83 -11.56
N GLU A 329 19.41 16.18 -10.78
CA GLU A 329 19.49 14.73 -10.71
C GLU A 329 18.59 14.22 -9.59
N ILE A 330 17.67 13.31 -9.91
CA ILE A 330 16.67 12.84 -8.96
C ILE A 330 16.46 11.33 -9.04
N THR A 331 16.19 10.71 -7.89
CA THR A 331 15.60 9.38 -7.80
C THR A 331 14.10 9.49 -7.61
N VAL A 332 13.33 8.80 -8.44
CA VAL A 332 11.87 8.78 -8.40
C VAL A 332 11.32 7.40 -8.09
N CYS A 333 10.16 7.35 -7.41
CA CYS A 333 9.35 6.15 -7.22
C CYS A 333 7.92 6.46 -7.68
N GLY A 334 7.32 5.53 -8.43
CA GLY A 334 5.95 5.71 -8.90
C GLY A 334 5.48 4.60 -9.82
N SER A 335 4.19 4.65 -10.16
CA SER A 335 3.57 3.68 -11.04
C SER A 335 3.44 4.22 -12.47
N PHE A 336 3.75 3.39 -13.46
CA PHE A 336 3.62 3.76 -14.86
C PHE A 336 2.26 3.33 -15.40
N GLN A 337 1.44 4.32 -15.73
CA GLN A 337 0.08 4.11 -16.23
C GLN A 337 -0.27 5.17 -17.27
N LYS A 338 -0.94 4.75 -18.34
CA LYS A 338 -1.38 5.61 -19.45
C LYS A 338 -0.22 6.41 -20.06
N GLY A 339 0.96 5.74 -20.16
CA GLY A 339 2.16 6.31 -20.77
C GLY A 339 2.89 7.36 -19.91
N VAL A 340 2.55 7.51 -18.63
CA VAL A 340 3.19 8.47 -17.72
C VAL A 340 3.51 7.84 -16.36
N LEU A 341 4.55 8.34 -15.69
CA LEU A 341 4.88 7.95 -14.32
C LEU A 341 4.04 8.79 -13.34
N HIS A 342 3.20 8.13 -12.56
CA HIS A 342 2.47 8.72 -11.43
C HIS A 342 3.42 8.79 -10.24
N LEU A 343 3.97 9.98 -9.97
CA LEU A 343 4.98 10.19 -8.95
C LEU A 343 4.39 10.01 -7.54
N GLU A 344 4.99 9.14 -6.76
CA GLU A 344 4.59 8.85 -5.38
C GLU A 344 5.64 9.34 -4.37
N LYS A 345 6.92 9.33 -4.76
CA LYS A 345 8.04 9.72 -3.91
C LYS A 345 9.23 10.10 -4.79
N PHE A 346 10.01 11.09 -4.36
CA PHE A 346 11.29 11.41 -5.03
C PHE A 346 12.31 11.97 -4.06
N ARG A 347 13.57 11.87 -4.44
CA ARG A 347 14.69 12.50 -3.75
C ARG A 347 15.56 13.21 -4.77
N PRO A 348 15.84 14.51 -4.60
CA PRO A 348 16.93 15.14 -5.32
C PRO A 348 18.26 14.55 -4.85
N ASP A 349 19.05 14.01 -5.77
CA ASP A 349 20.37 13.45 -5.49
C ASP A 349 21.44 14.52 -5.69
N GLN A 350 21.26 15.37 -6.73
CA GLN A 350 22.08 16.55 -6.99
C GLN A 350 21.20 17.69 -7.54
N LEU A 351 21.33 18.87 -6.98
CA LEU A 351 20.61 20.06 -7.38
C LEU A 351 21.51 21.00 -8.18
N VAL A 352 21.02 21.49 -9.32
CA VAL A 352 21.69 22.54 -10.08
C VAL A 352 21.62 23.84 -9.29
N ASP A 353 22.74 24.54 -9.20
CA ASP A 353 22.78 25.88 -8.61
C ASP A 353 22.09 26.87 -9.55
N ARG A 354 20.83 27.17 -9.29
CA ARG A 354 20.02 28.07 -10.08
C ARG A 354 19.10 28.93 -9.20
N GLU A 355 19.20 30.20 -9.37
CA GLU A 355 18.26 31.15 -8.77
C GLU A 355 16.93 31.11 -9.52
N VAL A 356 15.83 30.87 -8.80
CA VAL A 356 14.47 30.90 -9.34
C VAL A 356 13.83 32.26 -9.10
N ARG A 357 13.29 32.86 -10.16
CA ARG A 357 12.55 34.10 -10.03
C ARG A 357 11.18 33.86 -9.41
N SER A 358 10.98 34.34 -8.21
CA SER A 358 9.70 34.23 -7.49
C SER A 358 8.91 35.53 -7.58
N SER A 359 7.58 35.45 -7.52
CA SER A 359 6.72 36.65 -7.41
C SER A 359 7.02 37.36 -6.09
N PRO A 360 7.47 38.63 -6.10
CA PRO A 360 7.88 39.33 -4.89
C PRO A 360 6.72 39.53 -3.92
N ARG A 361 7.06 39.76 -2.65
CA ARG A 361 6.08 40.27 -1.69
C ARG A 361 5.93 41.78 -1.81
N CYS A 362 4.71 42.25 -1.63
CA CYS A 362 4.43 43.69 -1.68
C CYS A 362 5.16 44.40 -0.50
N PRO A 363 6.01 45.42 -0.78
CA PRO A 363 6.71 46.15 0.29
C PRO A 363 5.79 46.99 1.18
N VAL A 364 4.52 47.20 0.76
CA VAL A 364 3.53 48.01 1.49
C VAL A 364 2.68 47.13 2.44
N CYS A 365 2.14 45.98 1.97
CA CYS A 365 1.20 45.17 2.74
C CYS A 365 1.67 43.71 2.98
N GLY A 366 2.86 43.34 2.46
CA GLY A 366 3.38 41.97 2.60
C GLY A 366 2.69 40.93 1.72
N GLY A 367 1.58 41.25 1.06
CA GLY A 367 0.81 40.34 0.21
C GLY A 367 1.60 39.88 -1.03
N ARG A 368 1.29 38.67 -1.54
CA ARG A 368 1.93 38.15 -2.75
C ARG A 368 1.54 38.97 -3.98
N MET A 369 2.53 39.41 -4.75
CA MET A 369 2.28 40.21 -5.95
C MET A 369 2.03 39.28 -7.17
N THR A 370 1.32 39.80 -8.17
CA THR A 370 1.05 39.10 -9.43
C THR A 370 1.72 39.85 -10.59
N SER A 371 2.16 39.11 -11.63
CA SER A 371 2.72 39.72 -12.82
C SER A 371 1.76 40.73 -13.43
N ALA A 372 2.27 41.92 -13.80
CA ALA A 372 1.53 42.98 -14.49
C ALA A 372 1.56 42.80 -16.02
N GLY A 373 2.20 41.74 -16.53
CA GLY A 373 2.40 41.46 -17.95
C GLY A 373 3.88 41.46 -18.34
N LYS A 374 4.17 41.07 -19.59
CA LYS A 374 5.55 40.98 -20.10
C LYS A 374 6.25 42.34 -19.94
N ASP A 375 7.39 42.33 -19.25
CA ASP A 375 8.25 43.49 -18.97
C ASP A 375 7.59 44.63 -18.16
N LYS A 376 6.42 44.39 -17.51
CA LYS A 376 5.70 45.38 -16.71
C LYS A 376 5.87 45.22 -15.20
N GLY A 377 6.70 44.27 -14.77
CA GLY A 377 6.94 43.94 -13.34
C GLY A 377 5.74 43.31 -12.66
N TYR A 378 5.56 43.58 -11.37
CA TYR A 378 4.55 42.97 -10.51
C TYR A 378 3.64 44.01 -9.88
N LYS A 379 2.36 43.67 -9.66
CA LYS A 379 1.37 44.52 -8.97
C LYS A 379 0.75 43.73 -7.80
N CYS A 380 0.50 44.43 -6.70
CA CYS A 380 -0.26 43.93 -5.59
C CYS A 380 -1.77 44.01 -5.90
N ARG A 381 -2.52 42.96 -5.57
CA ARG A 381 -3.98 42.96 -5.72
C ARG A 381 -4.71 43.66 -4.56
N GLU A 382 -4.07 43.76 -3.39
CA GLU A 382 -4.67 44.31 -2.19
C GLU A 382 -4.47 45.83 -2.06
N CYS A 383 -3.27 46.32 -2.34
CA CYS A 383 -2.95 47.75 -2.13
C CYS A 383 -2.47 48.47 -3.41
N SER A 384 -2.53 47.84 -4.58
CA SER A 384 -2.08 48.43 -5.87
C SER A 384 -0.60 48.80 -5.96
N GLY A 385 0.24 48.43 -4.97
CA GLY A 385 1.69 48.58 -4.99
C GLY A 385 2.31 47.97 -6.25
N LYS A 386 3.36 48.55 -6.81
CA LYS A 386 4.06 48.05 -8.00
C LYS A 386 5.55 47.90 -7.70
N VAL A 387 6.13 46.81 -8.18
CA VAL A 387 7.58 46.52 -8.12
C VAL A 387 8.04 46.13 -9.53
N ARG A 388 9.19 46.64 -9.93
CA ARG A 388 9.77 46.32 -11.25
C ARG A 388 10.72 45.13 -11.19
N ASP A 389 11.48 45.03 -10.12
CA ASP A 389 12.53 44.05 -9.99
C ASP A 389 12.02 42.77 -9.30
N VAL A 390 12.52 41.65 -9.76
CA VAL A 390 12.23 40.31 -9.20
C VAL A 390 13.33 40.01 -8.20
N GLU A 391 12.97 39.68 -7.00
CA GLU A 391 13.95 39.09 -6.07
C GLU A 391 14.31 37.69 -6.56
N SER A 392 15.59 37.42 -6.74
CA SER A 392 16.04 36.02 -6.87
C SER A 392 15.93 35.36 -5.53
N VAL A 393 15.22 34.26 -5.48
CA VAL A 393 14.99 33.48 -4.26
C VAL A 393 15.69 32.14 -4.42
N THR A 394 16.43 31.73 -3.41
CA THR A 394 16.95 30.38 -3.32
C THR A 394 15.79 29.38 -3.36
N ARG A 395 15.89 28.33 -4.16
CA ARG A 395 14.88 27.27 -4.27
C ARG A 395 14.60 26.67 -2.90
N ASN A 396 13.35 26.41 -2.58
CA ASN A 396 12.93 25.76 -1.34
C ASN A 396 12.87 24.23 -1.51
N ILE A 397 14.00 23.63 -1.89
CA ILE A 397 14.17 22.20 -2.08
C ILE A 397 15.55 21.79 -1.58
N SER A 398 15.64 20.58 -1.03
CA SER A 398 16.88 20.00 -0.52
C SER A 398 17.02 18.54 -0.94
N THR A 399 18.20 17.94 -0.71
CA THR A 399 18.51 16.56 -1.09
C THR A 399 17.97 15.55 -0.06
N ILE A 400 16.67 15.63 0.23
CA ILE A 400 15.93 14.72 1.12
C ILE A 400 14.82 14.03 0.34
N TRP A 401 14.26 12.97 0.90
CA TRP A 401 13.06 12.35 0.36
C TRP A 401 11.83 13.25 0.52
N TYR A 402 11.03 13.32 -0.53
CA TYR A 402 9.70 13.90 -0.58
C TYR A 402 8.69 12.82 -0.96
N GLU A 403 7.56 12.76 -0.29
CA GLU A 403 6.51 11.77 -0.54
C GLU A 403 5.12 12.39 -0.54
N VAL A 404 4.18 11.67 -1.12
CA VAL A 404 2.76 12.04 -1.08
C VAL A 404 2.21 11.97 0.34
N PRO A 405 1.17 12.76 0.67
CA PRO A 405 0.55 12.72 2.00
C PRO A 405 -0.03 11.34 2.32
N PRO A 406 -0.18 11.00 3.62
CA PRO A 406 -0.70 9.70 4.09
C PRO A 406 -1.95 9.22 3.35
N GLY A 407 -2.97 10.07 3.20
CA GLY A 407 -4.23 9.74 2.51
C GLY A 407 -4.10 9.48 0.99
N SER A 408 -2.94 9.81 0.38
CA SER A 408 -2.64 9.55 -1.03
C SER A 408 -1.60 8.45 -1.22
N ARG A 409 -1.01 7.94 -0.14
CA ARG A 409 0.02 6.89 -0.19
C ARG A 409 -0.61 5.54 -0.49
N ARG A 410 -0.02 4.82 -1.43
CA ARG A 410 -0.41 3.43 -1.70
C ARG A 410 0.09 2.51 -0.60
N HIS A 411 -0.64 1.44 -0.31
CA HIS A 411 -0.29 0.51 0.77
C HIS A 411 1.13 -0.06 0.68
N LEU A 412 1.63 -0.34 -0.51
CA LEU A 412 2.99 -0.89 -0.71
C LEU A 412 4.09 0.16 -0.64
N ALA A 413 3.78 1.45 -0.83
CA ALA A 413 4.77 2.51 -0.81
C ALA A 413 5.39 2.66 0.58
N LYS A 414 6.72 2.53 0.67
CA LYS A 414 7.49 2.67 1.92
C LYS A 414 7.47 4.13 2.36
N PRO A 415 6.89 4.44 3.53
CA PRO A 415 6.91 5.81 4.05
C PRO A 415 8.34 6.24 4.39
N ILE A 416 8.61 7.55 4.30
CA ILE A 416 9.95 8.11 4.54
C ILE A 416 10.45 7.74 5.95
N VAL A 417 9.58 7.70 6.95
CA VAL A 417 9.93 7.32 8.33
C VAL A 417 10.57 5.93 8.44
N ARG A 418 10.37 5.05 7.45
CA ARG A 418 10.99 3.71 7.36
C ARG A 418 12.26 3.69 6.49
N ILE A 419 12.59 4.76 5.78
CA ILE A 419 13.81 4.83 4.96
C ILE A 419 14.97 5.19 5.89
N LYS A 420 15.86 4.24 6.09
CA LYS A 420 17.13 4.48 6.79
C LYS A 420 18.14 4.98 5.75
N ASP A 421 18.70 6.16 5.96
CA ASP A 421 19.78 6.72 5.16
C ASP A 421 21.07 5.88 5.26
#